data_8bb9be6508118e9eeed3aceae052e36d
#
_entry.id   8bb9be6508118e9eeed3aceae052e36d
#
_cell.length_a   1.000
_cell.length_b   1.000
_cell.length_c   1.000
_cell.angle_alpha   90.00
_cell.angle_beta   90.00
_cell.angle_gamma   90.00
#
_symmetry.space_group_name_H-M   'P 1'
#
loop_
_entity.id
_entity.type
_entity.pdbx_description
1 polymer ?
#
loop_
_entity_poly.entity_id
_entity_poly.type
_entity_poly.pdbx_seq_one_letter_code
_entity_poly.pdbx_strand_id
1 'polypeptide(L)'
;MKLFLYSRSLARRLLVAAALSVVWMVTAQAQAPAQDKVLNLYSARHYQTDEALYDNFTKATGIRINRVEADDAGILARLAAEGSASPADVILLVDAARLWRGEQEGLFQPVKSVLLEQRIPAQFRGGETAQGAQWFGMSTRARLVVYDKSRFKATDVDSYEKLAAPALKGQICVRSGSHPYNLSLFGSMLEHLGPQRTEEWLKGIVANLARAPKGGDTDQIKGVAAGECGVALSNSYYYARLLRSNKPEDRAVVEKLGVMFPNQASWGTHINIAGAAVARHAKNRPAAVQFLEYLASDSAQRYFADGNNEYPVVAGIAPNVALASLGTFKAETVPIGKVGANTAVVQQMLDRVGFK
;
A
#
# COMPACT_ATOMS: atom_id res chain seq x y z
N MET A 1 6.18 5.93 -95.15
CA MET A 1 7.27 6.01 -94.14
C MET A 1 6.98 7.16 -93.15
N LYS A 2 5.76 7.29 -92.62
CA LYS A 2 5.37 8.30 -91.64
C LYS A 2 4.46 7.78 -90.51
N LEU A 3 4.26 6.48 -90.36
CA LEU A 3 3.37 5.88 -89.33
C LEU A 3 4.08 5.25 -88.12
N PHE A 4 5.42 5.18 -88.11
CA PHE A 4 6.18 4.49 -87.06
C PHE A 4 6.75 5.41 -85.95
N LEU A 5 6.60 6.71 -86.05
CA LEU A 5 7.15 7.69 -85.04
C LEU A 5 6.18 8.17 -83.99
N TYR A 6 4.85 7.90 -84.11
CA TYR A 6 3.87 8.35 -83.14
C TYR A 6 3.61 7.37 -81.96
N SER A 7 3.99 6.08 -82.12
CA SER A 7 3.70 5.11 -81.04
C SER A 7 4.71 5.14 -79.92
N ARG A 8 5.95 5.62 -80.14
CA ARG A 8 6.98 5.69 -79.09
C ARG A 8 6.80 6.85 -78.07
N SER A 9 6.10 7.89 -78.41
CA SER A 9 5.87 9.06 -77.55
C SER A 9 4.72 8.85 -76.57
N LEU A 10 3.68 8.07 -76.93
CA LEU A 10 2.57 7.71 -76.07
C LEU A 10 2.97 6.73 -74.98
N ALA A 11 3.79 5.70 -75.31
CA ALA A 11 4.26 4.73 -74.30
C ALA A 11 5.18 5.36 -73.24
N ARG A 12 6.01 6.35 -73.61
CA ARG A 12 6.86 7.08 -72.65
C ARG A 12 6.06 8.01 -71.73
N ARG A 13 4.96 8.60 -72.22
CA ARG A 13 4.11 9.48 -71.37
C ARG A 13 3.24 8.68 -70.41
N LEU A 14 2.81 7.48 -70.73
CA LEU A 14 2.09 6.59 -69.85
C LEU A 14 2.97 5.97 -68.74
N LEU A 15 4.22 5.68 -69.02
CA LEU A 15 5.20 5.17 -68.01
C LEU A 15 5.63 6.24 -67.02
N VAL A 16 5.69 7.50 -67.40
CA VAL A 16 5.99 8.63 -66.45
C VAL A 16 4.80 8.95 -65.58
N ALA A 17 3.57 8.85 -66.09
CA ALA A 17 2.35 9.05 -65.29
C ALA A 17 2.11 7.92 -64.27
N ALA A 18 2.47 6.65 -64.60
CA ALA A 18 2.39 5.54 -63.66
C ALA A 18 3.46 5.58 -62.54
N ALA A 19 4.67 6.11 -62.84
CA ALA A 19 5.73 6.26 -61.84
C ALA A 19 5.47 7.41 -60.85
N LEU A 20 4.76 8.45 -61.24
CA LEU A 20 4.34 9.57 -60.33
C LEU A 20 3.17 9.24 -59.43
N SER A 21 2.29 8.31 -59.82
CA SER A 21 1.18 7.86 -58.99
C SER A 21 1.61 6.88 -57.88
N VAL A 22 2.70 6.15 -58.04
CA VAL A 22 3.24 5.27 -56.99
C VAL A 22 3.99 6.02 -55.89
N VAL A 23 4.58 7.18 -56.21
CA VAL A 23 5.30 8.02 -55.21
C VAL A 23 4.33 8.73 -54.26
N TRP A 24 3.06 8.96 -54.66
CA TRP A 24 2.06 9.62 -53.80
C TRP A 24 1.30 8.68 -52.85
N MET A 25 1.42 7.35 -53.01
CA MET A 25 0.82 6.40 -52.08
C MET A 25 1.66 6.02 -50.85
N VAL A 26 2.91 6.48 -50.78
CA VAL A 26 3.82 6.11 -49.67
C VAL A 26 3.83 7.15 -48.54
N THR A 27 3.17 8.29 -48.68
CA THR A 27 3.24 9.37 -47.65
C THR A 27 1.98 9.63 -46.85
N ALA A 28 0.97 8.79 -46.97
CA ALA A 28 -0.22 8.86 -46.11
C ALA A 28 -0.22 7.72 -45.08
N GLN A 29 0.89 7.46 -44.42
CA GLN A 29 0.81 6.92 -43.07
C GLN A 29 0.32 8.05 -42.17
N ALA A 30 -1.00 8.17 -42.09
CA ALA A 30 -1.63 8.93 -41.04
C ALA A 30 -1.04 8.45 -39.72
N GLN A 31 -0.17 9.26 -39.08
CA GLN A 31 0.13 9.11 -37.68
C GLN A 31 -1.23 9.12 -37.01
N ALA A 32 -1.69 7.95 -36.55
CA ALA A 32 -2.80 7.87 -35.61
C ALA A 32 -2.49 8.91 -34.52
N PRO A 33 -3.43 9.77 -34.14
CA PRO A 33 -3.19 10.74 -33.09
C PRO A 33 -2.64 9.95 -31.91
N ALA A 34 -1.50 10.38 -31.38
CA ALA A 34 -0.90 9.76 -30.21
C ALA A 34 -2.00 9.82 -29.14
N GLN A 35 -2.65 8.69 -28.92
CA GLN A 35 -3.70 8.58 -27.93
C GLN A 35 -3.05 9.01 -26.62
N ASP A 36 -3.51 10.11 -26.03
CA ASP A 36 -3.00 10.62 -24.77
C ASP A 36 -2.94 9.45 -23.80
N LYS A 37 -1.74 8.95 -23.54
CA LYS A 37 -1.55 7.83 -22.62
C LYS A 37 -1.87 8.32 -21.22
N VAL A 38 -3.04 7.99 -20.73
CA VAL A 38 -3.54 8.40 -19.41
C VAL A 38 -3.79 7.16 -18.57
N LEU A 39 -3.42 7.23 -17.30
CA LEU A 39 -3.74 6.26 -16.26
C LEU A 39 -4.61 6.94 -15.20
N ASN A 40 -5.79 6.40 -14.94
CA ASN A 40 -6.69 6.88 -13.89
C ASN A 40 -6.42 6.09 -12.61
N LEU A 41 -5.84 6.76 -11.62
CA LEU A 41 -5.44 6.21 -10.34
C LEU A 41 -6.42 6.62 -9.25
N TYR A 42 -7.07 5.64 -8.61
CA TYR A 42 -7.85 5.83 -7.40
C TYR A 42 -7.00 5.44 -6.20
N SER A 43 -6.67 6.40 -5.33
CA SER A 43 -5.66 6.23 -4.29
C SER A 43 -6.19 6.61 -2.91
N ALA A 44 -6.01 5.70 -1.96
CA ALA A 44 -6.13 6.00 -0.53
C ALA A 44 -4.79 6.48 0.08
N ARG A 45 -3.73 6.53 -0.70
CA ARG A 45 -2.46 7.12 -0.29
C ARG A 45 -2.55 8.63 -0.44
N HIS A 46 -2.27 9.35 0.62
CA HIS A 46 -2.38 10.82 0.71
C HIS A 46 -1.06 11.45 1.15
N TYR A 47 0.07 10.82 0.79
CA TYR A 47 1.39 11.38 1.08
C TYR A 47 1.82 12.35 0.00
N GLN A 48 2.13 13.59 0.37
CA GLN A 48 2.71 14.58 -0.57
C GLN A 48 4.00 14.06 -1.24
N THR A 49 4.71 13.18 -0.55
CA THR A 49 5.89 12.51 -1.08
C THR A 49 5.57 11.64 -2.30
N ASP A 50 4.38 11.06 -2.44
CA ASP A 50 4.02 10.20 -3.57
C ASP A 50 3.97 10.97 -4.92
N GLU A 51 3.94 12.31 -4.93
CA GLU A 51 4.02 13.12 -6.15
C GLU A 51 5.24 12.77 -7.00
N ALA A 52 6.42 12.70 -6.38
CA ALA A 52 7.64 12.38 -7.12
C ALA A 52 7.63 10.93 -7.66
N LEU A 53 6.96 9.99 -7.00
CA LEU A 53 6.77 8.63 -7.49
C LEU A 53 5.95 8.64 -8.79
N TYR A 54 4.87 9.39 -8.83
CA TYR A 54 3.99 9.50 -10.00
C TYR A 54 4.64 10.27 -11.14
N ASP A 55 5.34 11.36 -10.84
CA ASP A 55 6.10 12.14 -11.82
C ASP A 55 7.21 11.32 -12.48
N ASN A 56 7.92 10.49 -11.70
CA ASN A 56 8.97 9.62 -12.24
C ASN A 56 8.39 8.55 -13.18
N PHE A 57 7.22 7.99 -12.88
CA PHE A 57 6.51 7.10 -13.80
C PHE A 57 6.16 7.81 -15.09
N THR A 58 5.57 9.01 -15.00
CA THR A 58 5.19 9.81 -16.16
C THR A 58 6.41 10.15 -17.02
N LYS A 59 7.52 10.59 -16.41
CA LYS A 59 8.78 10.87 -17.13
C LYS A 59 9.34 9.65 -17.83
N ALA A 60 9.27 8.48 -17.19
CA ALA A 60 9.82 7.24 -17.75
C ALA A 60 8.97 6.65 -18.89
N THR A 61 7.65 6.86 -18.88
CA THR A 61 6.72 6.16 -19.78
C THR A 61 5.96 7.06 -20.73
N GLY A 62 5.90 8.37 -20.45
CA GLY A 62 5.03 9.31 -21.14
C GLY A 62 3.53 9.17 -20.77
N ILE A 63 3.19 8.31 -19.79
CA ILE A 63 1.81 8.10 -19.34
C ILE A 63 1.50 9.10 -18.23
N ARG A 64 0.49 9.98 -18.45
CA ARG A 64 0.00 10.90 -17.43
C ARG A 64 -0.88 10.17 -16.43
N ILE A 65 -0.76 10.53 -15.15
CA ILE A 65 -1.62 9.98 -14.08
C ILE A 65 -2.68 11.02 -13.71
N ASN A 66 -3.96 10.66 -13.88
CA ASN A 66 -5.09 11.37 -13.30
C ASN A 66 -5.45 10.72 -11.97
N ARG A 67 -5.53 11.49 -10.89
CA ARG A 67 -5.77 10.95 -9.56
C ARG A 67 -7.13 11.32 -9.00
N VAL A 68 -7.72 10.36 -8.30
CA VAL A 68 -8.83 10.54 -7.37
C VAL A 68 -8.35 10.05 -6.01
N GLU A 69 -8.40 10.92 -5.02
CA GLU A 69 -7.95 10.62 -3.66
C GLU A 69 -9.13 10.65 -2.68
N ALA A 70 -9.21 9.62 -1.85
CA ALA A 70 -10.15 9.48 -0.76
C ALA A 70 -9.57 8.48 0.26
N ASP A 71 -10.24 8.26 1.39
CA ASP A 71 -9.87 7.14 2.26
C ASP A 71 -10.19 5.78 1.59
N ASP A 72 -9.64 4.69 2.14
CA ASP A 72 -9.81 3.35 1.55
C ASP A 72 -11.30 2.95 1.39
N ALA A 73 -12.14 3.32 2.35
CA ALA A 73 -13.57 2.99 2.31
C ALA A 73 -14.28 3.79 1.21
N GLY A 74 -13.95 5.07 1.07
CA GLY A 74 -14.46 5.95 0.03
C GLY A 74 -14.06 5.50 -1.37
N ILE A 75 -12.80 5.06 -1.57
CA ILE A 75 -12.35 4.48 -2.85
C ILE A 75 -13.16 3.24 -3.21
N LEU A 76 -13.32 2.28 -2.30
CA LEU A 76 -14.07 1.04 -2.56
C LEU A 76 -15.55 1.32 -2.83
N ALA A 77 -16.18 2.19 -2.02
CA ALA A 77 -17.57 2.57 -2.20
C ALA A 77 -17.80 3.27 -3.55
N ARG A 78 -16.89 4.14 -3.96
CA ARG A 78 -16.94 4.82 -5.25
C ARG A 78 -16.84 3.83 -6.41
N LEU A 79 -15.87 2.90 -6.36
CA LEU A 79 -15.73 1.87 -7.39
C LEU A 79 -16.99 1.01 -7.53
N ALA A 80 -17.58 0.59 -6.40
CA ALA A 80 -18.82 -0.19 -6.39
C ALA A 80 -19.98 0.60 -6.99
N ALA A 81 -20.11 1.89 -6.67
CA ALA A 81 -21.17 2.75 -7.19
C ALA A 81 -21.02 3.05 -8.69
N GLU A 82 -19.80 3.27 -9.17
CA GLU A 82 -19.50 3.54 -10.57
C GLU A 82 -19.64 2.28 -11.45
N GLY A 83 -19.40 1.10 -10.89
CA GLY A 83 -19.52 -0.20 -11.58
C GLY A 83 -18.72 -0.23 -12.90
N SER A 84 -19.36 -0.66 -13.99
CA SER A 84 -18.73 -0.73 -15.32
C SER A 84 -18.46 0.63 -15.96
N ALA A 85 -19.05 1.71 -15.44
CA ALA A 85 -18.79 3.08 -15.88
C ALA A 85 -17.56 3.70 -15.23
N SER A 86 -16.96 3.04 -14.23
CA SER A 86 -15.77 3.56 -13.55
C SER A 86 -14.63 3.86 -14.53
N PRO A 87 -14.04 5.05 -14.46
CA PRO A 87 -12.84 5.36 -15.25
C PRO A 87 -11.55 4.80 -14.63
N ALA A 88 -11.59 4.25 -13.41
CA ALA A 88 -10.42 3.80 -12.69
C ALA A 88 -9.66 2.69 -13.44
N ASP A 89 -8.35 2.84 -13.55
CA ASP A 89 -7.45 1.82 -14.09
C ASP A 89 -6.68 1.10 -12.97
N VAL A 90 -6.18 1.85 -11.99
CA VAL A 90 -5.43 1.33 -10.84
C VAL A 90 -6.03 1.80 -9.54
N ILE A 91 -6.01 0.92 -8.56
CA ILE A 91 -6.44 1.15 -7.18
C ILE A 91 -5.23 1.02 -6.27
N LEU A 92 -4.96 2.03 -5.42
CA LEU A 92 -3.98 1.96 -4.34
C LEU A 92 -4.69 2.05 -2.99
N LEU A 93 -4.55 1.01 -2.16
CA LEU A 93 -5.10 0.94 -0.81
C LEU A 93 -3.97 0.79 0.22
N VAL A 94 -4.22 1.27 1.42
CA VAL A 94 -3.18 1.32 2.47
C VAL A 94 -3.41 0.32 3.61
N ASP A 95 -4.28 -0.66 3.40
CA ASP A 95 -4.61 -1.67 4.41
C ASP A 95 -4.96 -3.02 3.77
N ALA A 96 -4.43 -4.08 4.36
CA ALA A 96 -4.65 -5.47 3.94
C ALA A 96 -6.13 -5.88 3.92
N ALA A 97 -6.89 -5.46 4.94
CA ALA A 97 -8.31 -5.79 5.03
C ALA A 97 -9.12 -5.10 3.92
N ARG A 98 -8.69 -3.92 3.49
CA ARG A 98 -9.32 -3.20 2.38
C ARG A 98 -9.02 -3.84 1.03
N LEU A 99 -7.79 -4.32 0.82
CA LEU A 99 -7.45 -5.10 -0.37
C LEU A 99 -8.28 -6.39 -0.43
N TRP A 100 -8.35 -7.13 0.67
CA TRP A 100 -9.19 -8.32 0.76
C TRP A 100 -10.66 -8.00 0.49
N ARG A 101 -11.19 -6.91 1.05
CA ARG A 101 -12.58 -6.50 0.81
C ARG A 101 -12.82 -6.20 -0.66
N GLY A 102 -11.95 -5.44 -1.32
CA GLY A 102 -12.06 -5.15 -2.76
C GLY A 102 -12.02 -6.42 -3.61
N GLU A 103 -11.22 -7.41 -3.21
CA GLU A 103 -11.19 -8.75 -3.81
C GLU A 103 -12.56 -9.46 -3.66
N GLN A 104 -13.11 -9.52 -2.43
CA GLN A 104 -14.39 -10.18 -2.16
C GLN A 104 -15.58 -9.51 -2.89
N GLU A 105 -15.54 -8.20 -3.03
CA GLU A 105 -16.55 -7.42 -3.78
C GLU A 105 -16.33 -7.50 -5.31
N GLY A 106 -15.28 -8.22 -5.76
CA GLY A 106 -14.97 -8.41 -7.18
C GLY A 106 -14.60 -7.10 -7.90
N LEU A 107 -13.97 -6.16 -7.20
CA LEU A 107 -13.61 -4.84 -7.75
C LEU A 107 -12.29 -4.85 -8.52
N PHE A 108 -11.54 -5.95 -8.48
CA PHE A 108 -10.24 -6.10 -9.12
C PHE A 108 -10.29 -7.16 -10.22
N GLN A 109 -9.39 -7.03 -11.20
CA GLN A 109 -9.14 -8.08 -12.17
C GLN A 109 -7.77 -8.71 -11.94
N PRO A 110 -7.62 -10.02 -12.19
CA PRO A 110 -6.35 -10.70 -12.00
C PRO A 110 -5.30 -10.21 -13.02
N VAL A 111 -4.06 -10.16 -12.57
CA VAL A 111 -2.89 -9.79 -13.36
C VAL A 111 -1.86 -10.90 -13.29
N LYS A 112 -1.51 -11.46 -14.45
CA LYS A 112 -0.38 -12.37 -14.62
C LYS A 112 0.79 -11.57 -15.19
N SER A 113 1.83 -11.38 -14.38
CA SER A 113 3.06 -10.70 -14.77
C SER A 113 4.24 -11.45 -14.16
N VAL A 114 5.13 -11.92 -15.01
CA VAL A 114 6.36 -12.60 -14.58
C VAL A 114 7.21 -11.70 -13.68
N LEU A 115 7.26 -10.40 -14.00
CA LEU A 115 8.00 -9.42 -13.22
C LEU A 115 7.42 -9.29 -11.82
N LEU A 116 6.10 -9.09 -11.68
CA LEU A 116 5.45 -8.96 -10.39
C LEU A 116 5.57 -10.24 -9.55
N GLU A 117 5.42 -11.41 -10.19
CA GLU A 117 5.55 -12.71 -9.53
C GLU A 117 6.96 -12.98 -9.01
N GLN A 118 7.99 -12.53 -9.74
CA GLN A 118 9.40 -12.66 -9.33
C GLN A 118 9.80 -11.66 -8.25
N ARG A 119 9.27 -10.44 -8.31
CA ARG A 119 9.71 -9.36 -7.42
C ARG A 119 8.91 -9.27 -6.12
N ILE A 120 7.63 -9.58 -6.14
CA ILE A 120 6.77 -9.48 -4.96
C ILE A 120 6.57 -10.87 -4.38
N PRO A 121 7.04 -11.15 -3.15
CA PRO A 121 6.85 -12.43 -2.48
C PRO A 121 5.39 -12.86 -2.43
N ALA A 122 5.12 -14.17 -2.53
CA ALA A 122 3.76 -14.71 -2.56
C ALA A 122 2.90 -14.28 -1.36
N GLN A 123 3.50 -14.13 -0.18
CA GLN A 123 2.81 -13.66 1.03
C GLN A 123 2.26 -12.22 0.91
N PHE A 124 2.73 -11.43 -0.04
CA PHE A 124 2.28 -10.06 -0.33
C PHE A 124 1.43 -9.98 -1.60
N ARG A 125 0.90 -11.09 -2.06
CA ARG A 125 -0.05 -11.16 -3.18
C ARG A 125 -1.33 -11.83 -2.71
N GLY A 126 -2.45 -11.49 -3.32
CA GLY A 126 -3.71 -12.12 -2.96
C GLY A 126 -4.71 -12.20 -4.08
N GLY A 127 -5.82 -12.92 -3.82
CA GLY A 127 -6.80 -13.23 -4.83
C GLY A 127 -6.22 -14.07 -5.97
N GLU A 128 -5.34 -15.04 -5.63
CA GLU A 128 -4.67 -15.89 -6.63
C GLU A 128 -5.69 -16.70 -7.43
N THR A 129 -5.59 -16.61 -8.74
CA THR A 129 -6.41 -17.31 -9.72
C THR A 129 -5.52 -17.94 -10.80
N ALA A 130 -6.09 -18.74 -11.71
CA ALA A 130 -5.37 -19.24 -12.88
C ALA A 130 -4.85 -18.10 -13.81
N GLN A 131 -5.46 -16.91 -13.71
CA GLN A 131 -5.11 -15.72 -14.48
C GLN A 131 -4.16 -14.76 -13.74
N GLY A 132 -3.65 -15.14 -12.55
CA GLY A 132 -2.73 -14.37 -11.71
C GLY A 132 -3.38 -13.83 -10.46
N ALA A 133 -2.64 -12.98 -9.73
CA ALA A 133 -3.09 -12.34 -8.50
C ALA A 133 -3.97 -11.12 -8.78
N GLN A 134 -4.94 -10.84 -7.90
CA GLN A 134 -5.83 -9.68 -8.04
C GLN A 134 -5.24 -8.40 -7.43
N TRP A 135 -4.32 -8.53 -6.46
CA TRP A 135 -3.63 -7.41 -5.87
C TRP A 135 -2.21 -7.78 -5.44
N PHE A 136 -1.37 -6.76 -5.29
CA PHE A 136 0.05 -6.87 -4.97
C PHE A 136 0.40 -5.87 -3.87
N GLY A 137 1.06 -6.34 -2.80
CA GLY A 137 1.64 -5.47 -1.78
C GLY A 137 2.85 -4.73 -2.36
N MET A 138 2.91 -3.43 -2.12
CA MET A 138 3.97 -2.56 -2.66
C MET A 138 4.91 -2.05 -1.57
N SER A 139 4.45 -1.99 -0.33
CA SER A 139 5.26 -1.65 0.84
C SER A 139 4.65 -2.26 2.09
N THR A 140 5.47 -2.40 3.16
CA THR A 140 5.00 -2.90 4.45
C THR A 140 5.33 -1.94 5.59
N ARG A 141 4.65 -2.11 6.70
CA ARG A 141 4.92 -1.44 7.98
C ARG A 141 4.68 -2.40 9.12
N ALA A 142 5.54 -2.32 10.15
CA ALA A 142 5.40 -3.09 11.38
C ALA A 142 4.52 -2.33 12.39
N ARG A 143 3.74 -3.06 13.20
CA ARG A 143 2.99 -2.50 14.31
C ARG A 143 3.83 -2.57 15.57
N LEU A 144 4.47 -1.46 15.94
CA LEU A 144 5.38 -1.36 17.07
C LEU A 144 4.65 -1.14 18.39
N VAL A 145 5.30 -1.54 19.47
CA VAL A 145 5.06 -0.98 20.80
C VAL A 145 6.08 0.11 21.06
N VAL A 146 5.59 1.31 21.43
CA VAL A 146 6.39 2.45 21.85
C VAL A 146 6.19 2.60 23.36
N TYR A 147 7.27 2.82 24.12
CA TYR A 147 7.21 2.90 25.56
C TYR A 147 8.14 3.98 26.14
N ASP A 148 7.80 4.49 27.31
CA ASP A 148 8.63 5.41 28.09
C ASP A 148 9.79 4.65 28.75
N LYS A 149 11.03 4.91 28.35
CA LYS A 149 12.24 4.25 28.87
C LYS A 149 12.50 4.49 30.34
N SER A 150 11.96 5.57 30.92
CA SER A 150 12.11 5.86 32.35
C SER A 150 11.21 5.01 33.23
N ARG A 151 10.13 4.44 32.68
CA ARG A 151 9.06 3.71 33.38
C ARG A 151 9.02 2.22 33.07
N PHE A 152 9.42 1.84 31.87
CA PHE A 152 9.30 0.47 31.36
C PHE A 152 10.60 0.00 30.73
N LYS A 153 10.85 -1.31 30.84
CA LYS A 153 11.89 -2.03 30.08
C LYS A 153 11.25 -2.63 28.83
N ALA A 154 12.06 -2.89 27.82
CA ALA A 154 11.64 -3.57 26.60
C ALA A 154 10.93 -4.91 26.89
N THR A 155 11.43 -5.66 27.89
CA THR A 155 10.86 -6.96 28.31
C THR A 155 9.48 -6.86 28.95
N ASP A 156 9.03 -5.68 29.39
CA ASP A 156 7.69 -5.49 29.97
C ASP A 156 6.63 -5.44 28.87
N VAL A 157 7.02 -5.15 27.62
CA VAL A 157 6.15 -4.88 26.47
C VAL A 157 6.59 -5.64 25.20
N ASP A 158 7.31 -6.76 25.33
CA ASP A 158 7.91 -7.53 24.24
C ASP A 158 6.94 -8.42 23.46
N SER A 159 5.66 -8.45 23.87
CA SER A 159 4.59 -9.12 23.13
C SER A 159 3.29 -8.34 23.19
N TYR A 160 2.41 -8.52 22.20
CA TYR A 160 1.07 -7.90 22.21
C TYR A 160 0.23 -8.44 23.35
N GLU A 161 0.41 -9.71 23.73
CA GLU A 161 -0.30 -10.34 24.83
C GLU A 161 -0.04 -9.64 26.16
N LYS A 162 1.20 -9.20 26.40
CA LYS A 162 1.58 -8.45 27.62
C LYS A 162 0.85 -7.11 27.76
N LEU A 163 0.37 -6.51 26.67
CA LEU A 163 -0.36 -5.24 26.74
C LEU A 163 -1.69 -5.37 27.51
N ALA A 164 -2.24 -6.58 27.62
CA ALA A 164 -3.43 -6.86 28.44
C ALA A 164 -3.11 -7.15 29.92
N ALA A 165 -1.82 -7.19 30.31
CA ALA A 165 -1.45 -7.52 31.69
C ALA A 165 -1.89 -6.43 32.67
N PRO A 166 -2.39 -6.79 33.89
CA PRO A 166 -2.82 -5.82 34.90
C PRO A 166 -1.75 -4.81 35.31
N ALA A 167 -0.47 -5.15 35.17
CA ALA A 167 0.65 -4.24 35.44
C ALA A 167 0.64 -2.97 34.56
N LEU A 168 -0.05 -3.01 33.42
CA LEU A 168 -0.19 -1.86 32.51
C LEU A 168 -1.51 -1.08 32.69
N LYS A 169 -2.21 -1.27 33.82
CA LYS A 169 -3.45 -0.54 34.10
C LYS A 169 -3.26 0.96 34.04
N GLY A 170 -4.05 1.65 33.20
CA GLY A 170 -3.97 3.09 33.01
C GLY A 170 -2.69 3.56 32.27
N GLN A 171 -2.03 2.67 31.51
CA GLN A 171 -0.75 2.99 30.87
C GLN A 171 -0.81 3.02 29.35
N ILE A 172 -1.89 2.57 28.73
CA ILE A 172 -1.93 2.36 27.26
C ILE A 172 -2.63 3.53 26.57
N CYS A 173 -1.98 4.09 25.56
CA CYS A 173 -2.56 4.97 24.56
C CYS A 173 -2.71 4.25 23.23
N VAL A 174 -3.90 4.32 22.66
CA VAL A 174 -4.19 3.81 21.30
C VAL A 174 -5.13 4.75 20.57
N ARG A 175 -5.12 4.65 19.25
CA ARG A 175 -6.16 5.23 18.39
C ARG A 175 -7.43 4.37 18.46
N SER A 176 -8.52 4.82 17.83
CA SER A 176 -9.78 4.08 17.78
C SER A 176 -9.59 2.58 17.50
N GLY A 177 -10.30 1.73 18.23
CA GLY A 177 -10.30 0.29 18.03
C GLY A 177 -10.76 -0.12 16.63
N SER A 178 -11.76 0.57 16.08
CA SER A 178 -12.29 0.35 14.73
C SER A 178 -11.42 0.93 13.61
N HIS A 179 -10.29 1.58 13.92
CA HIS A 179 -9.38 2.04 12.89
C HIS A 179 -8.73 0.85 12.17
N PRO A 180 -8.59 0.86 10.83
CA PRO A 180 -8.03 -0.25 10.05
C PRO A 180 -6.75 -0.85 10.61
N TYR A 181 -5.80 -0.03 11.12
CA TYR A 181 -4.54 -0.54 11.68
C TYR A 181 -4.71 -1.37 12.95
N ASN A 182 -5.68 -1.03 13.78
CA ASN A 182 -6.01 -1.82 14.97
C ASN A 182 -6.85 -3.04 14.59
N LEU A 183 -7.82 -2.91 13.68
CA LEU A 183 -8.59 -4.04 13.16
C LEU A 183 -7.68 -5.11 12.54
N SER A 184 -6.64 -4.69 11.79
CA SER A 184 -5.67 -5.62 11.22
C SER A 184 -4.84 -6.33 12.31
N LEU A 185 -4.29 -5.61 13.29
CA LEU A 185 -3.60 -6.24 14.41
C LEU A 185 -4.53 -7.21 15.17
N PHE A 186 -5.74 -6.77 15.48
CA PHE A 186 -6.69 -7.59 16.25
C PHE A 186 -7.18 -8.81 15.45
N GLY A 187 -7.29 -8.68 14.12
CA GLY A 187 -7.53 -9.80 13.20
C GLY A 187 -6.38 -10.82 13.19
N SER A 188 -5.15 -10.35 13.28
CA SER A 188 -3.97 -11.19 13.46
C SER A 188 -3.97 -11.88 14.84
N MET A 189 -4.28 -11.13 15.92
CA MET A 189 -4.41 -11.71 17.25
C MET A 189 -5.48 -12.83 17.29
N LEU A 190 -6.58 -12.67 16.54
CA LEU A 190 -7.61 -13.69 16.41
C LEU A 190 -7.09 -15.00 15.80
N GLU A 191 -6.22 -14.91 14.79
CA GLU A 191 -5.58 -16.10 14.19
C GLU A 191 -4.63 -16.80 15.17
N HIS A 192 -3.89 -16.04 15.98
CA HIS A 192 -2.91 -16.60 16.91
C HIS A 192 -3.52 -17.12 18.22
N LEU A 193 -4.54 -16.44 18.74
CA LEU A 193 -5.09 -16.74 20.06
C LEU A 193 -6.43 -17.50 20.02
N GLY A 194 -7.14 -17.40 18.91
CA GLY A 194 -8.53 -17.84 18.82
C GLY A 194 -9.52 -16.84 19.44
N PRO A 195 -10.84 -17.04 19.23
CA PRO A 195 -11.83 -16.01 19.53
C PRO A 195 -11.94 -15.67 21.04
N GLN A 196 -11.97 -16.67 21.90
CA GLN A 196 -12.15 -16.45 23.34
C GLN A 196 -10.98 -15.63 23.94
N ARG A 197 -9.73 -16.08 23.69
CA ARG A 197 -8.53 -15.42 24.23
C ARG A 197 -8.33 -14.03 23.64
N THR A 198 -8.71 -13.83 22.38
CA THR A 198 -8.66 -12.50 21.74
C THR A 198 -9.64 -11.54 22.42
N GLU A 199 -10.86 -11.98 22.70
CA GLU A 199 -11.82 -11.13 23.42
C GLU A 199 -11.38 -10.82 24.86
N GLU A 200 -10.80 -11.80 25.58
CA GLU A 200 -10.20 -11.59 26.89
C GLU A 200 -9.04 -10.57 26.83
N TRP A 201 -8.17 -10.72 25.84
CA TRP A 201 -7.07 -9.78 25.60
C TRP A 201 -7.58 -8.36 25.30
N LEU A 202 -8.61 -8.19 24.46
CA LEU A 202 -9.23 -6.90 24.18
C LEU A 202 -9.82 -6.27 25.44
N LYS A 203 -10.48 -7.05 26.32
CA LYS A 203 -10.93 -6.59 27.64
C LYS A 203 -9.77 -6.07 28.49
N GLY A 204 -8.64 -6.77 28.48
CA GLY A 204 -7.45 -6.36 29.18
C GLY A 204 -6.88 -5.04 28.62
N ILE A 205 -6.83 -4.89 27.30
CA ILE A 205 -6.41 -3.62 26.66
C ILE A 205 -7.32 -2.48 27.09
N VAL A 206 -8.65 -2.66 27.04
CA VAL A 206 -9.63 -1.63 27.48
C VAL A 206 -9.42 -1.24 28.93
N ALA A 207 -9.21 -2.22 29.82
CA ALA A 207 -8.94 -1.98 31.24
C ALA A 207 -7.62 -1.23 31.49
N ASN A 208 -6.67 -1.34 30.56
CA ASN A 208 -5.34 -0.73 30.64
C ASN A 208 -5.24 0.63 29.95
N LEU A 209 -6.32 1.12 29.33
CA LEU A 209 -6.30 2.43 28.66
C LEU A 209 -6.06 3.55 29.68
N ALA A 210 -5.10 4.43 29.37
CA ALA A 210 -4.83 5.65 30.13
C ALA A 210 -5.89 6.73 29.88
N ARG A 211 -6.49 6.70 28.70
CA ARG A 211 -7.54 7.63 28.25
C ARG A 211 -8.38 6.98 27.15
N ALA A 212 -9.52 7.58 26.87
CA ALA A 212 -10.33 7.17 25.72
C ALA A 212 -9.48 7.22 24.41
N PRO A 213 -9.65 6.25 23.50
CA PRO A 213 -8.96 6.25 22.21
C PRO A 213 -9.23 7.54 21.43
N LYS A 214 -8.17 8.20 20.95
CA LYS A 214 -8.26 9.44 20.15
C LYS A 214 -7.03 9.67 19.32
N GLY A 215 -7.15 10.46 18.25
CA GLY A 215 -6.05 10.89 17.41
C GLY A 215 -5.42 9.79 16.57
N GLY A 216 -4.30 10.09 15.93
CA GLY A 216 -3.51 9.18 15.13
C GLY A 216 -2.31 8.58 15.86
N ASP A 217 -1.50 7.77 15.17
CA ASP A 217 -0.34 7.11 15.79
C ASP A 217 0.71 8.11 16.29
N THR A 218 0.90 9.25 15.60
CA THR A 218 1.79 10.32 16.07
C THR A 218 1.33 10.88 17.42
N ASP A 219 0.01 11.02 17.63
CA ASP A 219 -0.55 11.51 18.89
C ASP A 219 -0.35 10.51 20.02
N GLN A 220 -0.37 9.20 19.70
CA GLN A 220 -0.06 8.15 20.68
C GLN A 220 1.42 8.23 21.10
N ILE A 221 2.35 8.36 20.15
CA ILE A 221 3.79 8.51 20.43
C ILE A 221 4.04 9.75 21.30
N LYS A 222 3.46 10.89 20.93
CA LYS A 222 3.59 12.15 21.69
C LYS A 222 2.94 12.06 23.06
N GLY A 223 1.83 11.34 23.21
CA GLY A 223 1.18 11.08 24.48
C GLY A 223 2.08 10.32 25.46
N VAL A 224 2.85 9.32 24.99
CA VAL A 224 3.85 8.64 25.81
C VAL A 224 4.95 9.60 26.23
N ALA A 225 5.51 10.39 25.33
CA ALA A 225 6.57 11.34 25.64
C ALA A 225 6.12 12.47 26.59
N ALA A 226 4.85 12.80 26.59
CA ALA A 226 4.22 13.78 27.49
C ALA A 226 3.82 13.20 28.85
N GLY A 227 3.92 11.87 29.03
CA GLY A 227 3.55 11.19 30.27
C GLY A 227 2.03 10.94 30.43
N GLU A 228 1.20 11.19 29.39
CA GLU A 228 -0.24 10.84 29.41
C GLU A 228 -0.45 9.33 29.53
N CYS A 229 0.47 8.55 28.99
CA CYS A 229 0.52 7.08 29.05
C CYS A 229 1.96 6.61 29.13
N GLY A 230 2.16 5.34 29.41
CA GLY A 230 3.50 4.74 29.46
C GLY A 230 3.84 3.94 28.22
N VAL A 231 2.81 3.49 27.50
CA VAL A 231 2.93 2.57 26.35
C VAL A 231 1.92 2.94 25.27
N ALA A 232 2.31 2.78 24.00
CA ALA A 232 1.42 2.98 22.86
C ALA A 232 1.66 2.00 21.73
N LEU A 233 0.64 1.77 20.93
CA LEU A 233 0.74 1.08 19.63
C LEU A 233 0.91 2.11 18.51
N SER A 234 1.88 1.88 17.61
CA SER A 234 2.12 2.72 16.44
C SER A 234 2.68 1.94 15.26
N ASN A 235 2.35 2.37 14.04
CA ASN A 235 3.06 1.88 12.88
C ASN A 235 4.47 2.47 12.81
N SER A 236 5.43 1.66 12.35
CA SER A 236 6.86 1.96 12.32
C SER A 236 7.20 3.28 11.61
N TYR A 237 6.54 3.61 10.52
CA TYR A 237 6.84 4.82 9.74
C TYR A 237 6.51 6.12 10.48
N TYR A 238 5.58 6.13 11.44
CA TYR A 238 5.32 7.32 12.26
C TYR A 238 6.49 7.62 13.19
N TYR A 239 7.06 6.59 13.82
CA TYR A 239 8.23 6.76 14.66
C TYR A 239 9.47 7.13 13.84
N ALA A 240 9.69 6.46 12.71
CA ALA A 240 10.78 6.79 11.79
C ALA A 240 10.69 8.23 11.25
N ARG A 241 9.48 8.74 11.03
CA ARG A 241 9.25 10.16 10.64
C ARG A 241 9.73 11.12 11.73
N LEU A 242 9.46 10.83 13.00
CA LEU A 242 9.95 11.64 14.12
C LEU A 242 11.46 11.58 14.25
N LEU A 243 12.08 10.40 14.05
CA LEU A 243 13.55 10.24 14.03
C LEU A 243 14.21 11.09 12.93
N ARG A 244 13.56 11.23 11.78
CA ARG A 244 14.07 12.01 10.63
C ARG A 244 13.72 13.49 10.71
N SER A 245 12.91 13.91 11.66
CA SER A 245 12.47 15.30 11.80
C SER A 245 13.64 16.19 12.18
N ASN A 246 13.72 17.37 11.56
CA ASN A 246 14.65 18.42 11.93
C ASN A 246 14.13 19.31 13.08
N LYS A 247 12.89 19.08 13.53
CA LYS A 247 12.25 19.88 14.59
C LYS A 247 12.79 19.44 15.96
N PRO A 248 13.27 20.36 16.80
CA PRO A 248 13.77 20.04 18.14
C PRO A 248 12.72 19.31 19.00
N GLU A 249 11.45 19.69 18.90
CA GLU A 249 10.36 19.07 19.64
C GLU A 249 10.15 17.58 19.29
N ASP A 250 10.32 17.20 18.03
CA ASP A 250 10.20 15.81 17.60
C ASP A 250 11.39 14.97 18.09
N ARG A 251 12.60 15.55 18.13
CA ARG A 251 13.79 14.89 18.71
C ARG A 251 13.62 14.64 20.19
N ALA A 252 13.14 15.64 20.94
CA ALA A 252 12.86 15.52 22.37
C ALA A 252 11.83 14.42 22.68
N VAL A 253 10.89 14.17 21.75
CA VAL A 253 9.92 13.05 21.85
C VAL A 253 10.67 11.72 21.77
N VAL A 254 11.44 11.47 20.70
CA VAL A 254 12.08 10.15 20.47
C VAL A 254 13.19 9.85 21.48
N GLU A 255 13.88 10.85 22.03
CA GLU A 255 14.89 10.68 23.07
C GLU A 255 14.36 10.01 24.35
N LYS A 256 13.10 10.27 24.71
CA LYS A 256 12.46 9.68 25.91
C LYS A 256 11.98 8.25 25.68
N LEU A 257 11.79 7.84 24.42
CA LEU A 257 11.04 6.66 24.07
C LEU A 257 11.94 5.50 23.63
N GLY A 258 11.49 4.29 23.98
CA GLY A 258 11.95 3.05 23.38
C GLY A 258 10.90 2.52 22.41
N VAL A 259 11.36 1.69 21.46
CA VAL A 259 10.49 0.92 20.57
C VAL A 259 10.80 -0.56 20.68
N MET A 260 9.76 -1.37 20.51
CA MET A 260 9.84 -2.82 20.53
C MET A 260 9.09 -3.37 19.33
N PHE A 261 9.71 -4.33 18.66
CA PHE A 261 9.02 -5.24 17.75
C PHE A 261 8.45 -6.41 18.56
N PRO A 262 7.14 -6.48 18.82
CA PRO A 262 6.60 -7.50 19.71
C PRO A 262 6.70 -8.92 19.13
N ASN A 263 6.57 -9.92 20.01
CA ASN A 263 6.45 -11.34 19.67
C ASN A 263 7.65 -11.95 18.93
N GLN A 264 8.86 -11.40 19.12
CA GLN A 264 10.07 -11.91 18.46
C GLN A 264 10.44 -13.34 18.91
N ALA A 265 10.12 -13.70 20.14
CA ALA A 265 10.31 -15.05 20.67
C ALA A 265 9.20 -16.04 20.28
N SER A 266 8.11 -15.56 19.66
CA SER A 266 6.95 -16.37 19.28
C SER A 266 6.64 -16.24 17.78
N TRP A 267 5.48 -15.75 17.40
CA TRP A 267 4.99 -15.71 16.02
C TRP A 267 5.46 -14.50 15.20
N GLY A 268 6.11 -13.54 15.81
CA GLY A 268 6.67 -12.37 15.13
C GLY A 268 5.80 -11.13 15.25
N THR A 269 6.30 -10.00 14.74
CA THR A 269 5.59 -8.72 14.76
C THR A 269 4.55 -8.66 13.65
N HIS A 270 3.35 -8.19 13.99
CA HIS A 270 2.31 -7.90 13.00
C HIS A 270 2.80 -6.88 11.97
N ILE A 271 2.61 -7.20 10.70
CA ILE A 271 2.87 -6.32 9.57
C ILE A 271 1.58 -6.06 8.80
N ASN A 272 1.48 -4.86 8.24
CA ASN A 272 0.41 -4.52 7.31
C ASN A 272 1.01 -3.98 6.01
N ILE A 273 0.22 -3.91 4.94
CA ILE A 273 0.70 -3.54 3.61
C ILE A 273 -0.06 -2.34 3.05
N ALA A 274 0.61 -1.59 2.18
CA ALA A 274 -0.04 -0.82 1.13
C ALA A 274 0.06 -1.63 -0.16
N GLY A 275 -1.01 -1.71 -0.93
CA GLY A 275 -1.04 -2.54 -2.13
C GLY A 275 -1.78 -1.89 -3.28
N ALA A 276 -1.53 -2.45 -4.46
CA ALA A 276 -2.10 -2.01 -5.73
C ALA A 276 -2.87 -3.14 -6.42
N ALA A 277 -3.92 -2.77 -7.12
CA ALA A 277 -4.73 -3.67 -7.95
C ALA A 277 -5.10 -2.99 -9.27
N VAL A 278 -5.35 -3.77 -10.31
CA VAL A 278 -5.99 -3.28 -11.53
C VAL A 278 -7.49 -3.32 -11.32
N ALA A 279 -8.17 -2.19 -11.57
CA ALA A 279 -9.62 -2.10 -11.44
C ALA A 279 -10.33 -3.09 -12.38
N ARG A 280 -11.45 -3.67 -11.93
CA ARG A 280 -12.20 -4.69 -12.70
C ARG A 280 -12.52 -4.24 -14.13
N HIS A 281 -12.89 -2.97 -14.30
CA HIS A 281 -13.32 -2.40 -15.57
C HIS A 281 -12.28 -1.43 -16.17
N ALA A 282 -11.01 -1.57 -15.79
CA ALA A 282 -9.91 -0.73 -16.28
C ALA A 282 -9.89 -0.68 -17.82
N LYS A 283 -9.96 0.54 -18.36
CA LYS A 283 -9.94 0.78 -19.82
C LYS A 283 -8.52 0.76 -20.38
N ASN A 284 -7.54 1.15 -19.55
CA ASN A 284 -6.13 1.23 -19.91
C ASN A 284 -5.32 0.13 -19.20
N ARG A 285 -5.81 -1.12 -19.26
CA ARG A 285 -5.18 -2.27 -18.58
C ARG A 285 -3.67 -2.39 -18.85
N PRO A 286 -3.14 -2.22 -20.06
CA PRO A 286 -1.68 -2.29 -20.30
C PRO A 286 -0.91 -1.23 -19.48
N ALA A 287 -1.39 0.01 -19.44
CA ALA A 287 -0.80 1.08 -18.64
C ALA A 287 -0.92 0.79 -17.13
N ALA A 288 -2.04 0.21 -16.70
CA ALA A 288 -2.25 -0.20 -15.32
C ALA A 288 -1.24 -1.27 -14.87
N VAL A 289 -1.03 -2.32 -15.68
CA VAL A 289 -0.03 -3.36 -15.39
C VAL A 289 1.38 -2.75 -15.38
N GLN A 290 1.71 -1.90 -16.35
CA GLN A 290 3.02 -1.22 -16.40
C GLN A 290 3.25 -0.35 -15.16
N PHE A 291 2.21 0.27 -14.61
CA PHE A 291 2.32 1.04 -13.37
C PHE A 291 2.56 0.14 -12.15
N LEU A 292 1.86 -1.00 -12.05
CA LEU A 292 2.13 -1.98 -10.98
C LEU A 292 3.58 -2.49 -11.06
N GLU A 293 4.07 -2.81 -12.25
CA GLU A 293 5.45 -3.25 -12.48
C GLU A 293 6.46 -2.15 -12.12
N TYR A 294 6.15 -0.89 -12.44
CA TYR A 294 6.95 0.24 -12.01
C TYR A 294 6.99 0.37 -10.49
N LEU A 295 5.87 0.21 -9.78
CA LEU A 295 5.83 0.25 -8.31
C LEU A 295 6.69 -0.87 -7.69
N ALA A 296 6.87 -1.99 -8.38
CA ALA A 296 7.77 -3.07 -7.97
C ALA A 296 9.23 -2.85 -8.43
N SER A 297 9.58 -1.76 -9.12
CA SER A 297 10.96 -1.47 -9.53
C SER A 297 11.83 -1.04 -8.34
N ASP A 298 13.15 -1.19 -8.48
CA ASP A 298 14.11 -0.76 -7.46
C ASP A 298 13.96 0.72 -7.10
N SER A 299 13.72 1.57 -8.10
CA SER A 299 13.58 3.02 -7.88
C SER A 299 12.32 3.34 -7.08
N ALA A 300 11.19 2.73 -7.40
CA ALA A 300 9.94 2.93 -6.66
C ALA A 300 10.03 2.35 -5.23
N GLN A 301 10.67 1.20 -5.06
CA GLN A 301 10.85 0.56 -3.77
C GLN A 301 11.78 1.35 -2.84
N ARG A 302 12.87 1.92 -3.37
CA ARG A 302 13.71 2.88 -2.62
C ARG A 302 12.91 4.12 -2.25
N TYR A 303 12.03 4.57 -3.14
CA TYR A 303 11.18 5.71 -2.88
C TYR A 303 10.21 5.45 -1.70
N PHE A 304 9.57 4.28 -1.63
CA PHE A 304 8.74 3.90 -0.47
C PHE A 304 9.56 3.90 0.83
N ALA A 305 10.81 3.41 0.77
CA ALA A 305 11.70 3.43 1.92
C ALA A 305 12.07 4.87 2.33
N ASP A 306 12.57 5.67 1.41
CA ASP A 306 13.18 6.98 1.71
C ASP A 306 12.13 8.09 1.84
N GLY A 307 11.11 8.09 1.00
CA GLY A 307 10.05 9.10 1.00
C GLY A 307 9.02 8.87 2.12
N ASN A 308 8.58 7.63 2.30
CA ASN A 308 7.45 7.32 3.16
C ASN A 308 7.82 6.61 4.47
N ASN A 309 9.09 6.21 4.63
CA ASN A 309 9.56 5.40 5.77
C ASN A 309 8.81 4.05 5.88
N GLU A 310 8.48 3.44 4.75
CA GLU A 310 7.88 2.11 4.68
C GLU A 310 8.95 1.07 4.33
N TYR A 311 8.78 -0.17 4.80
CA TYR A 311 9.68 -1.25 4.40
C TYR A 311 9.37 -1.70 2.97
N PRO A 312 10.40 -1.81 2.10
CA PRO A 312 10.23 -2.38 0.77
C PRO A 312 9.77 -3.83 0.85
N VAL A 313 8.97 -4.26 -0.13
CA VAL A 313 8.56 -5.67 -0.29
C VAL A 313 9.50 -6.45 -1.19
N VAL A 314 10.27 -5.75 -2.03
CA VAL A 314 11.19 -6.35 -2.99
C VAL A 314 12.52 -6.68 -2.30
N ALA A 315 12.97 -7.91 -2.48
CA ALA A 315 14.24 -8.37 -1.93
C ALA A 315 15.44 -7.53 -2.43
N GLY A 316 16.44 -7.31 -1.57
CA GLY A 316 17.65 -6.57 -1.90
C GLY A 316 17.52 -5.04 -1.81
N ILE A 317 16.34 -4.51 -1.53
CA ILE A 317 16.14 -3.08 -1.28
C ILE A 317 16.15 -2.85 0.24
N ALA A 318 17.13 -2.08 0.70
CA ALA A 318 17.27 -1.76 2.12
C ALA A 318 16.21 -0.73 2.57
N PRO A 319 15.73 -0.82 3.83
CA PRO A 319 14.98 0.27 4.44
C PRO A 319 15.89 1.50 4.62
N ASN A 320 15.30 2.68 4.80
CA ASN A 320 16.07 3.88 5.09
C ASN A 320 16.77 3.81 6.47
N VAL A 321 17.71 4.73 6.71
CA VAL A 321 18.54 4.73 7.93
C VAL A 321 17.68 4.79 9.21
N ALA A 322 16.57 5.53 9.22
CA ALA A 322 15.71 5.62 10.40
C ALA A 322 14.98 4.31 10.70
N LEU A 323 14.46 3.62 9.67
CA LEU A 323 13.88 2.29 9.85
C LEU A 323 14.96 1.25 10.23
N ALA A 324 16.14 1.31 9.59
CA ALA A 324 17.25 0.42 9.88
C ALA A 324 17.74 0.58 11.33
N SER A 325 17.71 1.81 11.89
CA SER A 325 18.09 2.07 13.28
C SER A 325 17.15 1.45 14.32
N LEU A 326 15.91 1.07 13.92
CA LEU A 326 15.01 0.33 14.79
C LEU A 326 15.40 -1.15 14.96
N GLY A 327 16.34 -1.63 14.16
CA GLY A 327 16.79 -3.02 14.15
C GLY A 327 16.03 -3.90 13.15
N THR A 328 16.42 -5.17 13.12
CA THR A 328 15.74 -6.21 12.35
C THR A 328 14.66 -6.89 13.18
N PHE A 329 13.67 -7.44 12.53
CA PHE A 329 12.59 -8.16 13.21
C PHE A 329 12.09 -9.35 12.41
N LYS A 330 11.56 -10.32 13.12
CA LYS A 330 10.77 -11.42 12.56
C LYS A 330 9.35 -10.91 12.35
N ALA A 331 8.90 -10.83 11.09
CA ALA A 331 7.51 -10.57 10.77
C ALA A 331 6.65 -11.82 11.01
N GLU A 332 5.38 -11.63 11.35
CA GLU A 332 4.41 -12.73 11.37
C GLU A 332 4.16 -13.28 9.96
N THR A 333 3.62 -14.48 9.90
CA THR A 333 3.34 -15.19 8.64
C THR A 333 1.85 -15.42 8.39
N VAL A 334 0.96 -14.79 9.16
CA VAL A 334 -0.49 -14.87 8.92
C VAL A 334 -0.80 -14.32 7.53
N PRO A 335 -1.50 -15.10 6.67
CA PRO A 335 -1.88 -14.61 5.36
C PRO A 335 -2.75 -13.36 5.46
N ILE A 336 -2.40 -12.35 4.68
CA ILE A 336 -3.08 -11.04 4.68
C ILE A 336 -4.60 -11.17 4.46
N GLY A 337 -5.04 -12.08 3.58
CA GLY A 337 -6.45 -12.35 3.36
C GLY A 337 -7.20 -12.81 4.61
N LYS A 338 -6.55 -13.61 5.49
CA LYS A 338 -7.17 -14.03 6.76
C LYS A 338 -7.35 -12.87 7.73
N VAL A 339 -6.34 -12.00 7.82
CA VAL A 339 -6.44 -10.77 8.62
C VAL A 339 -7.64 -9.93 8.15
N GLY A 340 -7.81 -9.80 6.83
CA GLY A 340 -8.95 -9.10 6.23
C GLY A 340 -10.29 -9.75 6.57
N ALA A 341 -10.40 -11.07 6.42
CA ALA A 341 -11.61 -11.82 6.70
C ALA A 341 -12.09 -11.69 8.15
N ASN A 342 -11.14 -11.52 9.09
CA ASN A 342 -11.43 -11.39 10.51
C ASN A 342 -12.00 -10.02 10.93
N THR A 343 -11.97 -9.02 10.06
CA THR A 343 -12.33 -7.63 10.42
C THR A 343 -13.75 -7.52 10.99
N ALA A 344 -14.73 -8.20 10.39
CA ALA A 344 -16.12 -8.15 10.88
C ALA A 344 -16.28 -8.80 12.26
N VAL A 345 -15.63 -9.94 12.49
CA VAL A 345 -15.65 -10.65 13.78
C VAL A 345 -14.98 -9.81 14.87
N VAL A 346 -13.83 -9.22 14.54
CA VAL A 346 -13.10 -8.31 15.44
C VAL A 346 -13.96 -7.10 15.81
N GLN A 347 -14.63 -6.47 14.82
CA GLN A 347 -15.52 -5.33 15.11
C GLN A 347 -16.62 -5.71 16.11
N GLN A 348 -17.25 -6.87 15.97
CA GLN A 348 -18.23 -7.37 16.93
C GLN A 348 -17.63 -7.59 18.34
N MET A 349 -16.37 -8.07 18.41
CA MET A 349 -15.68 -8.19 19.68
C MET A 349 -15.44 -6.83 20.33
N LEU A 350 -14.98 -5.84 19.56
CA LEU A 350 -14.77 -4.47 20.02
C LEU A 350 -16.05 -3.87 20.60
N ASP A 351 -17.17 -4.07 19.92
CA ASP A 351 -18.49 -3.58 20.37
C ASP A 351 -18.88 -4.22 21.72
N ARG A 352 -18.67 -5.55 21.88
CA ARG A 352 -18.95 -6.26 23.15
C ARG A 352 -18.07 -5.82 24.30
N VAL A 353 -16.79 -5.51 24.05
CA VAL A 353 -15.86 -5.09 25.12
C VAL A 353 -15.84 -3.58 25.34
N GLY A 354 -16.61 -2.81 24.56
CA GLY A 354 -16.69 -1.36 24.66
C GLY A 354 -15.43 -0.63 24.20
N PHE A 355 -14.65 -1.21 23.31
CA PHE A 355 -13.46 -0.58 22.74
C PHE A 355 -13.85 0.33 21.57
N LYS A 356 -13.89 1.64 21.78
CA LYS A 356 -14.30 2.65 20.81
C LYS A 356 -13.17 3.07 19.87
#